data_9296b119cc15d2b2aa4b061f3b64ff60
#
_entry.id   9296b119cc15d2b2aa4b061f3b64ff60
#
_cell.length_a   1.000
_cell.length_b   1.000
_cell.length_c   1.000
_cell.angle_alpha   90.00
_cell.angle_beta   90.00
_cell.angle_gamma   90.00
#
_symmetry.space_group_name_H-M   'P 1'
#
loop_
_entity.id
_entity.type
_entity.pdbx_description
1 polymer ?
#
loop_
_entity_poly.entity_id
_entity_poly.type
_entity_poly.pdbx_seq_one_letter_code
_entity_poly.pdbx_strand_id
1 'polypeptide(L)'
;MAPEMPVEGASERPVLLLFRRLPYGTVFPAEGLRMAEALLAFQLPVKAVFLEDGIFNLVKGQGNATLAFGDLGAAFAGLIATGLKELLVVQEDLSDRRVKIEDLVDAPVRAIRVTELRALVDEAKVVMPF
;
A
#
# COMPACT_ATOMS: atom_id res chain seq x y z
N MET A 1 -14.07 -6.59 33.26
CA MET A 1 -13.69 -6.65 32.78
C MET A 1 -13.51 -6.59 31.87
N ALA A 2 -13.30 -6.72 31.47
CA ALA A 2 -13.01 -6.72 30.59
C ALA A 2 -12.80 -7.21 29.89
N PRO A 3 -12.96 -7.30 29.40
CA PRO A 3 -12.78 -7.80 28.57
C PRO A 3 -12.12 -8.04 27.83
N GLU A 4 -12.00 -8.35 27.62
CA GLU A 4 -11.51 -8.58 27.02
C GLU A 4 -11.11 -8.49 26.19
N MET A 5 -10.75 -8.62 26.26
CA MET A 5 -10.31 -8.47 25.40
C MET A 5 -10.24 -9.16 24.41
N PRO A 6 -10.41 -9.01 23.90
CA PRO A 6 -10.59 -9.70 22.78
C PRO A 6 -9.45 -10.32 22.26
N VAL A 7 -9.70 -11.10 21.63
CA VAL A 7 -8.91 -11.75 21.01
C VAL A 7 -8.40 -11.10 19.88
N GLU A 8 -7.38 -10.44 20.00
CA GLU A 8 -6.94 -9.63 19.05
C GLU A 8 -6.72 -10.27 17.78
N GLY A 9 -6.05 -11.32 17.69
CA GLY A 9 -5.71 -11.91 16.42
C GLY A 9 -6.89 -12.22 15.57
N ALA A 10 -7.92 -12.75 16.18
CA ALA A 10 -9.08 -13.15 15.44
C ALA A 10 -9.88 -11.98 14.92
N SER A 11 -9.89 -10.91 15.66
CA SER A 11 -10.71 -9.78 15.28
C SER A 11 -9.96 -8.75 14.47
N GLU A 12 -8.65 -8.92 14.33
CA GLU A 12 -7.88 -7.89 13.66
C GLU A 12 -7.50 -8.26 12.26
N ARG A 13 -8.52 -8.51 11.47
CA ARG A 13 -8.31 -8.71 10.06
C ARG A 13 -8.00 -7.36 9.43
N PRO A 14 -7.00 -7.29 8.57
CA PRO A 14 -6.58 -6.00 8.06
C PRO A 14 -7.52 -5.44 7.02
N VAL A 15 -7.52 -4.12 6.90
CA VAL A 15 -8.06 -3.44 5.74
C VAL A 15 -6.99 -3.54 4.67
N LEU A 16 -7.35 -4.05 3.51
CA LEU A 16 -6.43 -4.22 2.39
C LEU A 16 -6.67 -3.13 1.37
N LEU A 17 -5.66 -2.31 1.13
CA LEU A 17 -5.72 -1.25 0.14
C LEU A 17 -4.96 -1.73 -1.10
N LEU A 18 -5.62 -1.70 -2.25
CA LEU A 18 -5.02 -2.12 -3.50
C LEU A 18 -4.81 -0.89 -4.38
N PHE A 19 -3.55 -0.62 -4.71
CA PHE A 19 -3.20 0.51 -5.56
C PHE A 19 -2.90 -0.03 -6.95
N ARG A 20 -3.82 0.21 -7.89
CA ARG A 20 -3.78 -0.36 -9.22
C ARG A 20 -3.51 0.65 -10.33
N ARG A 21 -3.50 1.92 -10.02
CA ARG A 21 -3.46 2.97 -11.03
C ARG A 21 -2.18 3.75 -10.98
N LEU A 22 -1.84 4.33 -12.13
CA LEU A 22 -0.68 5.19 -12.26
C LEU A 22 -0.76 6.37 -11.29
N PRO A 23 0.39 6.92 -10.90
CA PRO A 23 0.39 8.09 -10.00
C PRO A 23 -0.17 9.35 -10.65
N TYR A 24 -0.37 9.32 -11.97
CA TYR A 24 -0.83 10.50 -12.70
C TYR A 24 -2.19 10.26 -13.31
N GLY A 25 -2.89 11.33 -13.58
CA GLY A 25 -4.12 11.28 -14.36
C GLY A 25 -5.39 11.03 -13.59
N THR A 26 -5.31 10.58 -12.36
CA THR A 26 -6.49 10.41 -11.51
C THR A 26 -6.14 10.80 -10.09
N VAL A 27 -7.18 10.93 -9.25
CA VAL A 27 -6.99 11.24 -7.84
C VAL A 27 -6.90 9.99 -6.98
N PHE A 28 -7.10 8.81 -7.56
CA PHE A 28 -7.22 7.59 -6.77
C PHE A 28 -5.99 7.27 -5.93
N PRO A 29 -4.76 7.39 -6.44
CA PRO A 29 -3.61 7.11 -5.58
C PRO A 29 -3.53 8.02 -4.37
N ALA A 30 -3.82 9.31 -4.55
CA ALA A 30 -3.80 10.27 -3.43
C ALA A 30 -4.94 9.98 -2.45
N GLU A 31 -6.10 9.59 -2.96
CA GLU A 31 -7.22 9.22 -2.10
C GLU A 31 -6.88 8.00 -1.27
N GLY A 32 -6.26 7.00 -1.88
CA GLY A 32 -5.84 5.81 -1.17
C GLY A 32 -4.79 6.12 -0.11
N LEU A 33 -3.88 7.02 -0.41
CA LEU A 33 -2.89 7.47 0.56
C LEU A 33 -3.57 8.10 1.77
N ARG A 34 -4.54 8.98 1.53
CA ARG A 34 -5.28 9.60 2.63
C ARG A 34 -6.03 8.58 3.45
N MET A 35 -6.63 7.59 2.78
CA MET A 35 -7.32 6.52 3.49
C MET A 35 -6.36 5.76 4.38
N ALA A 36 -5.16 5.43 3.86
CA ALA A 36 -4.16 4.74 4.65
C ALA A 36 -3.77 5.56 5.87
N GLU A 37 -3.53 6.85 5.67
CA GLU A 37 -3.16 7.74 6.77
C GLU A 37 -4.23 7.76 7.85
N ALA A 38 -5.48 7.86 7.44
CA ALA A 38 -6.59 7.90 8.39
C ALA A 38 -6.71 6.59 9.16
N LEU A 39 -6.63 5.46 8.46
CA LEU A 39 -6.76 4.16 9.12
C LEU A 39 -5.62 3.92 10.11
N LEU A 40 -4.41 4.30 9.72
CA LEU A 40 -3.25 4.15 10.61
C LEU A 40 -3.34 5.09 11.80
N ALA A 41 -3.91 6.28 11.61
CA ALA A 41 -4.10 7.20 12.73
C ALA A 41 -5.03 6.61 13.79
N PHE A 42 -5.98 5.79 13.37
CA PHE A 42 -6.86 5.08 14.29
C PHE A 42 -6.28 3.74 14.75
N GLN A 43 -5.03 3.48 14.38
CA GLN A 43 -4.32 2.26 14.79
C GLN A 43 -4.98 0.98 14.30
N LEU A 44 -5.64 1.06 13.16
CA LEU A 44 -6.24 -0.12 12.55
C LEU A 44 -5.19 -0.89 11.76
N PRO A 45 -5.33 -2.22 11.66
CA PRO A 45 -4.40 -3.00 10.86
C PRO A 45 -4.65 -2.74 9.37
N VAL A 46 -3.60 -2.36 8.65
CA VAL A 46 -3.68 -2.01 7.24
C VAL A 46 -2.60 -2.72 6.48
N LYS A 47 -2.93 -3.22 5.29
CA LYS A 47 -1.95 -3.70 4.34
C LYS A 47 -2.15 -2.95 3.04
N ALA A 48 -1.04 -2.56 2.41
CA ALA A 48 -1.07 -1.83 1.16
C ALA A 48 -0.34 -2.65 0.11
N VAL A 49 -1.00 -2.94 -1.00
CA VAL A 49 -0.43 -3.71 -2.10
C VAL A 49 -0.49 -2.86 -3.35
N PHE A 50 0.63 -2.79 -4.04
CA PHE A 50 0.76 -2.06 -5.30
C PHE A 50 0.88 -3.09 -6.41
N LEU A 51 -0.05 -3.07 -7.35
CA LEU A 51 -0.13 -4.06 -8.41
C LEU A 51 -0.48 -3.39 -9.73
N GLU A 52 -0.24 -4.10 -10.83
CA GLU A 52 -0.48 -3.57 -12.15
C GLU A 52 0.26 -2.23 -12.28
N ASP A 53 -0.37 -1.21 -12.85
CA ASP A 53 0.27 0.09 -12.99
C ASP A 53 0.47 0.80 -11.66
N GLY A 54 -0.14 0.30 -10.60
CA GLY A 54 0.03 0.89 -9.28
C GLY A 54 1.46 0.82 -8.77
N ILE A 55 2.27 -0.10 -9.27
CA ILE A 55 3.66 -0.19 -8.82
C ILE A 55 4.42 1.10 -9.10
N PHE A 56 4.01 1.86 -10.12
CA PHE A 56 4.68 3.11 -10.47
C PHE A 56 4.52 4.19 -9.40
N ASN A 57 3.58 4.03 -8.48
CA ASN A 57 3.45 4.96 -7.35
C ASN A 57 4.68 4.91 -6.46
N LEU A 58 5.42 3.82 -6.49
CA LEU A 58 6.58 3.64 -5.61
C LEU A 58 7.92 3.84 -6.31
N VAL A 59 7.93 4.06 -7.62
CA VAL A 59 9.20 4.28 -8.33
C VAL A 59 9.76 5.62 -7.89
N LYS A 60 11.01 5.61 -7.41
CA LYS A 60 11.63 6.81 -6.88
C LYS A 60 12.06 7.75 -8.00
N GLY A 61 12.21 9.01 -7.66
CA GLY A 61 12.68 9.99 -8.60
C GLY A 61 11.61 10.61 -9.47
N GLN A 62 10.35 10.35 -9.18
CA GLN A 62 9.23 10.88 -9.96
C GLN A 62 8.66 12.17 -9.42
N GLY A 63 9.07 12.56 -8.23
CA GLY A 63 8.54 13.77 -7.65
C GLY A 63 8.85 14.96 -8.51
N ASN A 64 7.88 15.81 -8.73
CA ASN A 64 8.12 17.02 -9.48
C ASN A 64 7.06 18.05 -9.13
N ALA A 65 7.36 19.28 -9.49
CA ALA A 65 6.53 20.41 -9.11
C ALA A 65 5.20 20.44 -9.85
N THR A 66 5.04 19.64 -10.89
CA THR A 66 3.80 19.65 -11.63
C THR A 66 2.73 18.78 -10.99
N LEU A 67 3.10 17.94 -10.02
CA LEU A 67 2.13 17.11 -9.33
C LEU A 67 1.54 17.89 -8.16
N ALA A 68 0.23 17.93 -8.10
CA ALA A 68 -0.46 18.64 -7.03
C ALA A 68 -0.15 18.07 -5.67
N PHE A 69 0.20 16.79 -5.63
CA PHE A 69 0.44 16.08 -4.37
C PHE A 69 1.92 15.92 -4.05
N GLY A 70 2.80 16.46 -4.90
CA GLY A 70 4.23 16.29 -4.73
C GLY A 70 4.67 14.87 -5.06
N ASP A 71 5.61 14.35 -4.28
CA ASP A 71 6.18 13.02 -4.52
C ASP A 71 5.35 11.96 -3.79
N LEU A 72 4.48 11.30 -4.54
CA LEU A 72 3.65 10.25 -3.96
C LEU A 72 4.47 9.09 -3.42
N GLY A 73 5.56 8.74 -4.11
CA GLY A 73 6.40 7.65 -3.62
C GLY A 73 6.94 7.93 -2.24
N ALA A 74 7.43 9.15 -2.03
CA ALA A 74 7.93 9.54 -0.71
C ALA A 74 6.81 9.54 0.32
N ALA A 75 5.61 9.95 -0.08
CA ALA A 75 4.47 9.96 0.83
C ALA A 75 4.06 8.54 1.23
N PHE A 76 4.05 7.61 0.28
CA PHE A 76 3.77 6.21 0.61
C PHE A 76 4.85 5.64 1.53
N ALA A 77 6.11 5.95 1.25
CA ALA A 77 7.19 5.51 2.13
C ALA A 77 7.02 6.07 3.55
N GLY A 78 6.49 7.27 3.65
CA GLY A 78 6.24 7.91 4.94
C GLY A 78 5.23 7.19 5.81
N LEU A 79 4.38 6.34 5.21
CA LEU A 79 3.40 5.59 5.98
C LEU A 79 4.07 4.63 6.98
N ILE A 80 5.29 4.22 6.70
CA ILE A 80 6.03 3.33 7.60
C ILE A 80 6.20 4.01 8.97
N ALA A 81 6.48 5.31 8.96
CA ALA A 81 6.65 6.04 10.21
C ALA A 81 5.34 6.17 10.99
N THR A 82 4.21 6.01 10.34
CA THR A 82 2.91 6.12 11.00
C THR A 82 2.30 4.77 11.36
N GLY A 83 3.05 3.69 11.15
CA GLY A 83 2.63 2.38 11.63
C GLY A 83 2.46 1.30 10.59
N LEU A 84 2.56 1.62 9.31
CA LEU A 84 2.51 0.58 8.28
C LEU A 84 3.80 -0.23 8.34
N LYS A 85 3.68 -1.54 8.29
CA LYS A 85 4.86 -2.39 8.47
C LYS A 85 5.69 -2.50 7.21
N GLU A 86 5.04 -2.52 6.06
CA GLU A 86 5.75 -2.70 4.80
C GLU A 86 4.85 -2.29 3.65
N LEU A 87 5.47 -2.04 2.50
CA LEU A 87 4.78 -1.79 1.25
C LEU A 87 4.92 -3.07 0.42
N LEU A 88 3.80 -3.61 -0.04
CA LEU A 88 3.80 -4.86 -0.79
C LEU A 88 3.64 -4.55 -2.28
N VAL A 89 4.42 -5.25 -3.12
CA VAL A 89 4.32 -5.09 -4.57
C VAL A 89 4.19 -6.47 -5.20
N VAL A 90 3.41 -6.57 -6.26
CA VAL A 90 3.20 -7.85 -6.93
C VAL A 90 4.36 -8.13 -7.86
N GLN A 91 5.07 -9.22 -7.61
CA GLN A 91 6.30 -9.57 -8.36
C GLN A 91 6.03 -9.70 -9.85
N GLU A 92 4.94 -10.33 -10.24
CA GLU A 92 4.61 -10.53 -11.65
C GLU A 92 4.45 -9.19 -12.37
N ASP A 93 3.87 -8.21 -11.69
CA ASP A 93 3.68 -6.89 -12.28
C ASP A 93 4.99 -6.11 -12.40
N LEU A 94 5.89 -6.30 -11.44
CA LEU A 94 7.24 -5.72 -11.56
C LEU A 94 7.94 -6.31 -12.78
N SER A 95 7.88 -7.62 -12.94
CA SER A 95 8.56 -8.29 -14.05
C SER A 95 7.98 -7.87 -15.40
N ASP A 96 6.66 -7.79 -15.49
CA ASP A 96 6.00 -7.40 -16.73
C ASP A 96 6.37 -6.00 -17.16
N ARG A 97 6.64 -5.13 -16.21
CA ARG A 97 6.92 -3.72 -16.46
C ARG A 97 8.40 -3.39 -16.39
N ARG A 98 9.23 -4.42 -16.17
CA ARG A 98 10.69 -4.28 -16.11
C ARG A 98 11.12 -3.28 -15.04
N VAL A 99 10.43 -3.30 -13.92
CA VAL A 99 10.77 -2.48 -12.76
C VAL A 99 11.43 -3.38 -11.73
N LYS A 100 12.54 -2.92 -11.16
CA LYS A 100 13.26 -3.68 -10.14
C LYS A 100 12.97 -3.11 -8.77
N ILE A 101 13.17 -3.94 -7.76
CA ILE A 101 12.99 -3.48 -6.39
C ILE A 101 13.87 -2.27 -6.10
N GLU A 102 15.07 -2.25 -6.67
CA GLU A 102 16.00 -1.14 -6.47
C GLU A 102 15.50 0.17 -7.04
N ASP A 103 14.54 0.11 -7.97
CA ASP A 103 13.96 1.31 -8.56
C ASP A 103 12.90 1.94 -7.66
N LEU A 104 12.54 1.25 -6.59
CA LEU A 104 11.46 1.69 -5.71
C LEU A 104 12.02 2.47 -4.53
N VAL A 105 11.13 3.23 -3.87
CA VAL A 105 11.52 4.10 -2.76
C VAL A 105 12.22 3.32 -1.66
N ASP A 106 13.06 4.03 -0.91
CA ASP A 106 13.78 3.47 0.22
C ASP A 106 12.83 3.30 1.40
N ALA A 107 12.30 2.10 1.54
CA ALA A 107 11.36 1.76 2.59
C ALA A 107 11.30 0.23 2.63
N PRO A 108 10.73 -0.35 3.67
CA PRO A 108 10.50 -1.79 3.67
C PRO A 108 9.50 -2.16 2.55
N VAL A 109 10.02 -2.60 1.42
CA VAL A 109 9.22 -3.03 0.29
C VAL A 109 9.44 -4.53 0.11
N ARG A 110 8.37 -5.27 -0.02
CA ARG A 110 8.46 -6.71 -0.21
C ARG A 110 7.63 -7.14 -1.42
N ALA A 111 8.24 -7.91 -2.29
CA ALA A 111 7.53 -8.45 -3.45
C ALA A 111 6.76 -9.70 -3.04
N ILE A 112 5.52 -9.80 -3.50
CA ILE A 112 4.69 -10.97 -3.26
C ILE A 112 4.20 -11.52 -4.60
N ARG A 113 3.89 -12.79 -4.61
CA ARG A 113 3.33 -13.41 -5.80
C ARG A 113 1.81 -13.23 -5.82
N VAL A 114 1.24 -13.37 -7.00
CA VAL A 114 -0.22 -13.26 -7.15
C VAL A 114 -0.95 -14.22 -6.22
N THR A 115 -0.39 -15.41 -5.99
CA THR A 115 -1.02 -16.39 -5.10
C THR A 115 -1.07 -15.87 -3.66
N GLU A 116 -0.03 -15.14 -3.23
CA GLU A 116 -0.03 -14.55 -1.91
C GLU A 116 -1.04 -13.40 -1.82
N LEU A 117 -1.17 -12.63 -2.88
CA LEU A 117 -2.18 -11.57 -2.93
C LEU A 117 -3.58 -12.17 -2.74
N ARG A 118 -3.84 -13.30 -3.36
CA ARG A 118 -5.13 -13.97 -3.19
C ARG A 118 -5.42 -14.29 -1.74
N ALA A 119 -4.42 -14.81 -1.05
CA ALA A 119 -4.58 -15.12 0.37
C ALA A 119 -4.85 -13.84 1.17
N LEU A 120 -4.21 -12.74 0.84
CA LEU A 120 -4.44 -11.47 1.52
C LEU A 120 -5.86 -10.97 1.31
N VAL A 121 -6.38 -11.13 0.10
CA VAL A 121 -7.76 -10.74 -0.19
C VAL A 121 -8.74 -11.56 0.65
N ASP A 122 -8.49 -12.86 0.74
CA ASP A 122 -9.36 -13.75 1.51
C ASP A 122 -9.34 -13.42 3.00
N GLU A 123 -8.21 -12.96 3.50
CA GLU A 123 -8.05 -12.66 4.92
C GLU A 123 -8.50 -11.26 5.29
N ALA A 124 -8.70 -10.40 4.32
CA ALA A 124 -8.97 -8.99 4.60
C ALA A 124 -10.36 -8.80 5.19
N LYS A 125 -10.46 -7.84 6.11
CA LYS A 125 -11.75 -7.42 6.62
C LYS A 125 -12.53 -6.70 5.52
N VAL A 126 -11.84 -5.88 4.75
CA VAL A 126 -12.42 -5.17 3.63
C VAL A 126 -11.29 -4.89 2.62
N VAL A 127 -11.63 -4.88 1.34
CA VAL A 127 -10.69 -4.59 0.27
C VAL A 127 -11.13 -3.31 -0.41
N MET A 128 -10.22 -2.35 -0.51
CA MET A 128 -10.52 -1.05 -1.10
C MET A 128 -9.56 -0.79 -2.27
N PRO A 129 -10.07 -0.75 -3.50
CA PRO A 129 -9.20 -0.50 -4.67
C PRO A 129 -9.07 1.00 -4.97
N PHE A 130 -7.88 1.36 -5.42
CA PHE A 130 -7.55 2.73 -5.81
C PHE A 130 -6.80 2.78 -7.12
#